data_a1930d2cc8e148c5fb916f2175b07542
#
_entry.id   a1930d2cc8e148c5fb916f2175b07542
#
_cell.length_a   1.000
_cell.length_b   1.000
_cell.length_c   1.000
_cell.angle_alpha   90.00
_cell.angle_beta   90.00
_cell.angle_gamma   90.00
#
_symmetry.space_group_name_H-M   'P 1'
#
loop_
_entity.id
_entity.type
_entity.pdbx_description
1 polymer ?
#
loop_
_entity_poly.entity_id
_entity_poly.type
_entity_poly.pdbx_seq_one_letter_code
_entity_poly.pdbx_strand_id
1 'polypeptide(L)'
;MDVQLHVLLLDDEPIVGKRLKPALAKIGCEVEVFEDPRLALARIDEKEFDIVVTDIRMDEIDGIQVLERVAAKSPRTKVIMITGYAMMSLAREAMDKGAFDFIAKPFQPNDLRKVIAKAAEALGTPLNVESGEAA
;
A
#
# COMPACT_ATOMS: atom_id res chain seq x y z
N MET A 1 -6.35 18.31 11.41
CA MET A 1 -6.10 17.00 12.04
C MET A 1 -4.74 16.49 11.66
N ASP A 2 -4.06 15.93 12.61
CA ASP A 2 -2.73 15.45 12.38
C ASP A 2 -2.72 14.19 11.52
N VAL A 3 -1.70 14.08 10.67
CA VAL A 3 -1.48 12.89 9.87
C VAL A 3 -1.02 11.76 10.78
N GLN A 4 -1.70 10.63 10.70
CA GLN A 4 -1.36 9.45 11.48
C GLN A 4 -0.30 8.59 10.80
N LEU A 5 -0.46 8.40 9.49
CA LEU A 5 0.40 7.50 8.73
C LEU A 5 0.75 8.07 7.37
N HIS A 6 1.97 7.77 6.96
CA HIS A 6 2.44 8.11 5.62
C HIS A 6 2.38 6.86 4.75
N VAL A 7 1.62 6.94 3.66
CA VAL A 7 1.37 5.82 2.76
C VAL A 7 1.85 6.14 1.36
N LEU A 8 2.61 5.23 0.76
CA LEU A 8 2.94 5.32 -0.66
C LEU A 8 2.06 4.34 -1.41
N LEU A 9 1.38 4.79 -2.44
CA LEU A 9 0.51 3.97 -3.28
C LEU A 9 1.07 3.92 -4.70
N LEU A 10 1.42 2.74 -5.15
CA LEU A 10 1.97 2.52 -6.48
C LEU A 10 1.06 1.61 -7.29
N ASP A 11 0.49 2.17 -8.35
CA ASP A 11 -0.34 1.41 -9.30
C ASP A 11 -0.27 2.14 -10.63
N ASP A 12 0.03 1.41 -11.70
CA ASP A 12 0.17 2.01 -13.02
C ASP A 12 -1.15 2.42 -13.68
N GLU A 13 -2.28 2.07 -13.07
CA GLU A 13 -3.60 2.53 -13.51
C GLU A 13 -3.95 3.83 -12.78
N PRO A 14 -4.02 4.98 -13.48
CA PRO A 14 -4.26 6.27 -12.82
C PRO A 14 -5.54 6.35 -11.99
N ILE A 15 -6.58 5.63 -12.42
CA ILE A 15 -7.86 5.66 -11.72
C ILE A 15 -7.77 5.12 -10.29
N VAL A 16 -6.85 4.18 -10.06
CA VAL A 16 -6.70 3.57 -8.74
C VAL A 16 -6.26 4.63 -7.73
N GLY A 17 -5.22 5.39 -8.06
CA GLY A 17 -4.75 6.46 -7.18
C GLY A 17 -5.79 7.54 -6.95
N LYS A 18 -6.51 7.92 -8.02
CA LYS A 18 -7.55 8.95 -7.93
C LYS A 18 -8.68 8.55 -6.98
N ARG A 19 -9.02 7.27 -6.97
CA ARG A 19 -10.08 6.77 -6.10
C ARG A 19 -9.60 6.57 -4.66
N LEU A 20 -8.41 6.05 -4.49
CA LEU A 20 -7.94 5.63 -3.18
C LEU A 20 -7.35 6.76 -2.34
N LYS A 21 -6.70 7.74 -2.97
CA LYS A 21 -6.07 8.82 -2.20
C LYS A 21 -7.06 9.55 -1.29
N PRO A 22 -8.22 10.05 -1.80
CA PRO A 22 -9.17 10.73 -0.91
C PRO A 22 -9.80 9.77 0.10
N ALA A 23 -10.00 8.51 -0.27
CA ALA A 23 -10.57 7.54 0.65
C ALA A 23 -9.66 7.29 1.85
N LEU A 24 -8.36 7.21 1.63
CA LEU A 24 -7.39 6.98 2.70
C LEU A 24 -7.12 8.24 3.50
N ALA A 25 -7.20 9.42 2.87
CA ALA A 25 -7.06 10.67 3.58
C ALA A 25 -8.10 10.81 4.68
N LYS A 26 -9.31 10.29 4.45
CA LYS A 26 -10.40 10.35 5.43
C LYS A 26 -10.11 9.61 6.73
N ILE A 27 -9.21 8.64 6.69
CA ILE A 27 -8.85 7.87 7.89
C ILE A 27 -7.49 8.26 8.45
N GLY A 28 -6.96 9.41 8.04
CA GLY A 28 -5.74 9.95 8.63
C GLY A 28 -4.45 9.60 7.91
N CYS A 29 -4.54 9.14 6.66
CA CYS A 29 -3.35 8.81 5.89
C CYS A 29 -2.95 9.96 4.98
N GLU A 30 -1.67 10.29 4.97
CA GLU A 30 -1.10 11.15 3.95
C GLU A 30 -0.56 10.25 2.86
N VAL A 31 -1.15 10.33 1.67
CA VAL A 31 -0.88 9.40 0.58
C VAL A 31 -0.11 10.07 -0.54
N GLU A 32 1.01 9.48 -0.93
CA GLU A 32 1.73 9.87 -2.14
C GLU A 32 1.46 8.79 -3.19
N VAL A 33 0.95 9.21 -4.35
CA VAL A 33 0.56 8.29 -5.41
C VAL A 33 1.59 8.30 -6.52
N PHE A 34 1.97 7.11 -6.97
CA PHE A 34 2.90 6.94 -8.07
C PHE A 34 2.32 5.96 -9.09
N GLU A 35 2.56 6.24 -10.35
CA GLU A 35 2.21 5.34 -11.45
C GLU A 35 3.44 4.68 -12.05
N ASP A 36 4.59 5.32 -11.90
CA ASP A 36 5.88 4.81 -12.40
C ASP A 36 6.65 4.18 -11.23
N PRO A 37 6.94 2.87 -11.30
CA PRO A 37 7.65 2.19 -10.22
C PRO A 37 9.05 2.75 -9.96
N ARG A 38 9.71 3.30 -10.98
CA ARG A 38 11.05 3.87 -10.79
C ARG A 38 11.00 5.10 -9.90
N LEU A 39 9.98 5.94 -10.11
CA LEU A 39 9.80 7.13 -9.28
C LEU A 39 9.41 6.75 -7.86
N ALA A 40 8.59 5.72 -7.72
CA ALA A 40 8.20 5.21 -6.41
C ALA A 40 9.42 4.69 -5.64
N LEU A 41 10.30 3.92 -6.29
CA LEU A 41 11.50 3.41 -5.65
C LEU A 41 12.44 4.55 -5.23
N ALA A 42 12.60 5.56 -6.08
CA ALA A 42 13.41 6.72 -5.73
C ALA A 42 12.85 7.42 -4.49
N ARG A 43 11.53 7.53 -4.41
CA ARG A 43 10.89 8.17 -3.26
C ARG A 43 11.04 7.33 -1.98
N ILE A 44 10.97 6.02 -2.11
CA ILE A 44 11.20 5.11 -0.98
C ILE A 44 12.63 5.28 -0.44
N ASP A 45 13.60 5.50 -1.32
CA ASP A 45 14.97 5.74 -0.90
C ASP A 45 15.14 7.07 -0.14
N GLU A 46 14.29 8.04 -0.43
CA GLU A 46 14.35 9.38 0.18
C GLU A 46 13.59 9.48 1.50
N LYS A 47 12.52 8.71 1.65
CA LYS A 47 11.59 8.86 2.76
C LYS A 47 11.12 7.50 3.27
N GLU A 48 11.09 7.35 4.58
CA GLU A 48 10.51 6.16 5.19
C GLU A 48 9.00 6.31 5.26
N PHE A 49 8.27 5.36 4.67
CA PHE A 49 6.81 5.30 4.75
C PHE A 49 6.39 4.29 5.80
N ASP A 50 5.22 4.50 6.37
CA ASP A 50 4.66 3.53 7.31
C ASP A 50 4.09 2.34 6.58
N ILE A 51 3.44 2.59 5.44
CA ILE A 51 2.79 1.56 4.63
C ILE A 51 3.09 1.83 3.17
N VAL A 52 3.40 0.78 2.42
CA VAL A 52 3.53 0.84 0.97
C VAL A 52 2.49 -0.10 0.39
N VAL A 53 1.61 0.44 -0.46
CA VAL A 53 0.60 -0.34 -1.19
C VAL A 53 1.04 -0.36 -2.64
N THR A 54 1.30 -1.52 -3.19
CA THR A 54 1.80 -1.63 -4.56
C THR A 54 1.10 -2.71 -5.35
N ASP A 55 0.85 -2.40 -6.63
CA ASP A 55 0.42 -3.40 -7.60
C ASP A 55 1.55 -4.43 -7.70
N ILE A 56 1.18 -5.69 -7.79
CA ILE A 56 2.17 -6.76 -7.88
C ILE A 56 2.74 -6.91 -9.28
N ARG A 57 1.92 -6.61 -10.30
CA ARG A 57 2.35 -6.74 -11.69
C ARG A 57 2.39 -5.40 -12.40
N MET A 58 3.60 -4.98 -12.79
CA MET A 58 3.83 -3.74 -13.53
C MET A 58 4.91 -4.00 -14.56
N ASP A 59 5.07 -3.09 -15.53
CA ASP A 59 6.12 -3.19 -16.53
C ASP A 59 7.50 -3.07 -15.87
N GLU A 60 8.46 -3.82 -16.31
CA GLU A 60 9.87 -3.79 -15.90
C GLU A 60 10.11 -4.11 -14.43
N ILE A 61 9.43 -3.43 -13.53
CA ILE A 61 9.61 -3.61 -12.08
C ILE A 61 8.30 -4.12 -11.50
N ASP A 62 8.33 -5.23 -10.78
CA ASP A 62 7.12 -5.77 -10.15
C ASP A 62 7.06 -5.44 -8.65
N GLY A 63 5.92 -5.75 -8.05
CA GLY A 63 5.68 -5.45 -6.64
C GLY A 63 6.63 -6.20 -5.69
N ILE A 64 7.13 -7.36 -6.10
CA ILE A 64 8.07 -8.11 -5.27
C ILE A 64 9.41 -7.38 -5.20
N GLN A 65 9.85 -6.77 -6.31
CA GLN A 65 11.06 -5.95 -6.30
C GLN A 65 10.89 -4.72 -5.39
N VAL A 66 9.68 -4.12 -5.39
CA VAL A 66 9.37 -3.02 -4.48
C VAL A 66 9.45 -3.51 -3.02
N LEU A 67 8.84 -4.66 -2.75
CA LEU A 67 8.88 -5.26 -1.40
C LEU A 67 10.32 -5.47 -0.93
N GLU A 68 11.16 -6.02 -1.78
CA GLU A 68 12.56 -6.28 -1.44
C GLU A 68 13.31 -4.98 -1.14
N ARG A 69 13.06 -3.93 -1.92
CA ARG A 69 13.70 -2.63 -1.68
C ARG A 69 13.25 -2.04 -0.35
N VAL A 70 11.95 -2.11 -0.07
CA VAL A 70 11.39 -1.59 1.18
C VAL A 70 11.95 -2.36 2.37
N ALA A 71 11.99 -3.69 2.28
CA ALA A 71 12.48 -4.53 3.37
C ALA A 71 13.94 -4.25 3.69
N ALA A 72 14.75 -3.99 2.66
CA ALA A 72 16.16 -3.68 2.85
C ALA A 72 16.37 -2.33 3.52
N LYS A 73 15.51 -1.35 3.21
CA LYS A 73 15.66 0.01 3.71
C LYS A 73 14.94 0.26 5.02
N SER A 74 13.72 -0.27 5.16
CA SER A 74 12.87 0.02 6.31
C SER A 74 12.09 -1.23 6.70
N PRO A 75 12.68 -2.09 7.53
CA PRO A 75 12.02 -3.35 7.92
C PRO A 75 10.68 -3.16 8.64
N ARG A 76 10.45 -1.99 9.25
CA ARG A 76 9.19 -1.74 9.95
C ARG A 76 8.03 -1.42 9.00
N THR A 77 8.32 -0.98 7.79
CA THR A 77 7.29 -0.59 6.82
C THR A 77 6.46 -1.82 6.43
N LYS A 78 5.14 -1.67 6.48
CA LYS A 78 4.23 -2.75 6.07
C LYS A 78 3.93 -2.61 4.60
N VAL A 79 4.09 -3.71 3.85
CA VAL A 79 3.85 -3.72 2.41
C VAL A 79 2.59 -4.52 2.12
N ILE A 80 1.65 -3.90 1.41
CA ILE A 80 0.39 -4.51 1.00
C ILE A 80 0.40 -4.64 -0.52
N MET A 81 0.15 -5.83 -1.03
CA MET A 81 0.12 -6.08 -2.47
C MET A 81 -1.29 -5.95 -3.03
N ILE A 82 -1.41 -5.32 -4.19
CA ILE A 82 -2.65 -5.33 -4.96
C ILE A 82 -2.45 -6.38 -6.05
N THR A 83 -3.34 -7.34 -6.15
CA THR A 83 -3.19 -8.46 -7.08
C THR A 83 -4.47 -8.71 -7.87
N GLY A 84 -4.32 -9.20 -9.11
CA GLY A 84 -5.44 -9.72 -9.88
C GLY A 84 -5.49 -11.24 -9.74
N TYR A 85 -6.57 -11.84 -10.23
CA TYR A 85 -6.79 -13.27 -10.15
C TYR A 85 -5.61 -14.09 -10.69
N ALA A 86 -5.08 -13.67 -11.83
CA ALA A 86 -4.01 -14.40 -12.50
C ALA A 86 -2.67 -14.32 -11.75
N MET A 87 -2.58 -13.46 -10.74
CA MET A 87 -1.33 -13.20 -10.04
C MET A 87 -1.32 -13.76 -8.61
N MET A 88 -2.22 -14.68 -8.27
CA MET A 88 -2.30 -15.21 -6.91
C MET A 88 -1.04 -15.95 -6.47
N SER A 89 -0.35 -16.62 -7.40
CA SER A 89 0.91 -17.29 -7.06
C SER A 89 1.99 -16.28 -6.65
N LEU A 90 2.02 -15.12 -7.32
CA LEU A 90 2.96 -14.05 -6.97
C LEU A 90 2.58 -13.41 -5.63
N ALA A 91 1.28 -13.30 -5.33
CA ALA A 91 0.85 -12.80 -4.04
C ALA A 91 1.34 -13.70 -2.91
N ARG A 92 1.26 -15.02 -3.10
CA ARG A 92 1.78 -15.97 -2.11
C ARG A 92 3.29 -15.85 -1.96
N GLU A 93 4.01 -15.67 -3.06
CA GLU A 93 5.45 -15.45 -3.02
C GLU A 93 5.78 -14.19 -2.23
N ALA A 94 5.00 -13.11 -2.43
CA ALA A 94 5.19 -11.87 -1.69
C ALA A 94 4.97 -12.09 -0.19
N MET A 95 3.95 -12.85 0.18
CA MET A 95 3.72 -13.16 1.60
C MET A 95 4.89 -13.94 2.20
N ASP A 96 5.44 -14.89 1.46
CA ASP A 96 6.61 -15.66 1.91
C ASP A 96 7.83 -14.76 2.08
N LYS A 97 7.91 -13.67 1.32
CA LYS A 97 9.02 -12.72 1.38
C LYS A 97 8.78 -11.57 2.37
N GLY A 98 7.69 -11.62 3.11
CA GLY A 98 7.46 -10.67 4.19
C GLY A 98 6.44 -9.57 3.93
N ALA A 99 5.65 -9.65 2.86
CA ALA A 99 4.55 -8.72 2.67
C ALA A 99 3.57 -8.87 3.84
N PHE A 100 2.97 -7.76 4.24
CA PHE A 100 2.02 -7.78 5.34
C PHE A 100 0.72 -8.46 4.95
N ASP A 101 0.20 -8.13 3.75
CA ASP A 101 -1.05 -8.70 3.27
C ASP A 101 -1.17 -8.42 1.78
N PHE A 102 -2.25 -8.93 1.17
CA PHE A 102 -2.58 -8.61 -0.20
C PHE A 102 -4.09 -8.38 -0.31
N ILE A 103 -4.49 -7.67 -1.36
CA ILE A 103 -5.89 -7.42 -1.67
C ILE A 103 -6.10 -7.66 -3.16
N ALA A 104 -7.17 -8.35 -3.52
CA ALA A 104 -7.43 -8.73 -4.92
C ALA A 104 -8.33 -7.72 -5.63
N LYS A 105 -7.99 -7.38 -6.86
CA LYS A 105 -8.84 -6.58 -7.74
C LYS A 105 -9.98 -7.46 -8.29
N PRO A 106 -11.19 -6.94 -8.44
CA PRO A 106 -11.61 -5.60 -8.04
C PRO A 106 -11.90 -5.51 -6.55
N PHE A 107 -11.65 -4.36 -5.94
CA PHE A 107 -11.97 -4.13 -4.54
C PHE A 107 -12.57 -2.74 -4.35
N GLN A 108 -13.25 -2.54 -3.23
CA GLN A 108 -13.77 -1.24 -2.87
C GLN A 108 -12.77 -0.50 -2.00
N PRO A 109 -12.78 0.84 -2.00
CA PRO A 109 -11.87 1.60 -1.14
C PRO A 109 -11.95 1.16 0.32
N ASN A 110 -13.13 0.81 0.80
CA ASN A 110 -13.29 0.37 2.18
C ASN A 110 -12.57 -0.95 2.48
N ASP A 111 -12.43 -1.81 1.47
CA ASP A 111 -11.68 -3.07 1.64
C ASP A 111 -10.21 -2.76 1.92
N LEU A 112 -9.65 -1.79 1.20
CA LEU A 112 -8.27 -1.38 1.43
C LEU A 112 -8.12 -0.68 2.79
N ARG A 113 -9.09 0.15 3.18
CA ARG A 113 -9.06 0.79 4.49
C ARG A 113 -8.92 -0.23 5.61
N LYS A 114 -9.61 -1.35 5.49
CA LYS A 114 -9.56 -2.41 6.51
C LYS A 114 -8.18 -3.04 6.60
N VAL A 115 -7.54 -3.29 5.47
CA VAL A 115 -6.19 -3.86 5.47
C VAL A 115 -5.19 -2.85 6.03
N ILE A 116 -5.33 -1.59 5.65
CA ILE A 116 -4.47 -0.52 6.17
C ILE A 116 -4.67 -0.37 7.68
N ALA A 117 -5.91 -0.49 8.17
CA ALA A 117 -6.16 -0.43 9.62
C ALA A 117 -5.44 -1.54 10.36
N LYS A 118 -5.41 -2.76 9.81
CA LYS A 118 -4.65 -3.86 10.41
C LYS A 118 -3.15 -3.58 10.42
N ALA A 119 -2.63 -3.03 9.33
CA ALA A 119 -1.22 -2.67 9.27
C ALA A 119 -0.88 -1.56 10.27
N ALA A 120 -1.76 -0.58 10.40
CA ALA A 120 -1.59 0.51 11.36
C ALA A 120 -1.57 -0.02 12.80
N GLU A 121 -2.45 -0.95 13.10
CA GLU A 121 -2.49 -1.59 14.41
C GLU A 121 -1.18 -2.32 14.70
N ALA A 122 -0.67 -3.05 13.72
CA ALA A 122 0.61 -3.75 13.84
C ALA A 122 1.78 -2.78 14.05
N LEU A 123 1.66 -1.55 13.54
CA LEU A 123 2.66 -0.50 13.72
C LEU A 123 2.50 0.26 15.03
N GLY A 124 1.43 0.01 15.78
CA GLY A 124 1.15 0.72 17.02
C GLY A 124 0.49 2.08 16.84
N THR A 125 -0.09 2.33 15.69
CA THR A 125 -0.77 3.59 15.36
C THR A 125 -2.18 3.31 14.82
N PRO A 126 -3.10 2.86 15.66
CA PRO A 126 -4.43 2.46 15.19
C PRO A 126 -5.20 3.62 14.55
N LEU A 127 -5.95 3.28 13.50
CA LEU A 127 -6.79 4.24 12.77
C LEU A 127 -8.26 3.96 13.05
N ASN A 128 -9.07 5.02 13.00
CA ASN A 128 -10.51 4.90 13.19
C ASN A 128 -11.20 4.72 11.84
N VAL A 129 -11.23 3.50 11.35
CA VAL A 129 -11.83 3.16 10.06
C VAL A 129 -13.35 3.33 10.11
N GLU A 130 -13.96 3.01 11.24
CA GLU A 130 -15.42 3.15 11.39
C GLU A 130 -15.86 4.60 11.25
N SER A 131 -15.09 5.53 11.81
CA SER A 131 -15.37 6.94 11.67
C SER A 131 -15.31 7.37 10.20
N GLY A 132 -14.36 6.84 9.46
CA GLY A 132 -14.25 7.08 8.03
C GLY A 132 -15.43 6.51 7.25
N GLU A 133 -15.96 5.38 7.68
CA GLU A 133 -17.12 4.75 7.05
C GLU A 133 -18.40 5.51 7.32
N ALA A 134 -18.54 6.06 8.51
CA ALA A 134 -19.74 6.78 8.91
C ALA A 134 -19.92 8.10 8.18
N ALA A 135 -18.87 8.64 7.65
CA ALA A 135 -18.88 9.92 6.96
C ALA A 135 -19.52 9.90 5.53
#